data_a2e339c4ee215bebdd6cb806df317996
#
_entry.id   a2e339c4ee215bebdd6cb806df317996
#
_cell.length_a   1.000
_cell.length_b   1.000
_cell.length_c   1.000
_cell.angle_alpha   90.00
_cell.angle_beta   90.00
_cell.angle_gamma   90.00
#
_symmetry.space_group_name_H-M   'P 1'
#
loop_
_entity.id
_entity.type
_entity.pdbx_description
1 polymer ?
#
loop_
_entity_poly.entity_id
_entity_poly.type
_entity_poly.pdbx_seq_one_letter_code
_entity_poly.pdbx_strand_id
1 'polypeptide(L)'
;MKKLILPVVFLLVCHAVQAQQELLVSQYMFNGLFINPAYSGSHPYAEATGLYRAQWTGLDGAPTTQTFGVDGPISNETMGLGLTFMNDRIGDTRQTEVFANWSFHLWLDENGKNRLSFGIRAGFSDYSANLSETFVFEPGDPVFMENVSNAFVPKVGAGAYLYNKYWYVGLSVPTIFAGDDQVRFNINDVGDRYFEPHTYLTAGYVWNINPDLALKPSFLIRYLNDTPLQADINCNLLIRNTFWIGASYRTGDAIIALLEYNIGNDLRIGYAYDFTTTAIGDYSNGSHEFMLSYKFARDPIKTKSPRYF
;
A
#
# COMPACT_ATOMS: atom_id res chain seq x y z
N MET A 1 -26.12 -31.79 28.63
CA MET A 1 -25.99 -31.14 27.32
C MET A 1 -25.18 -29.84 27.34
N LYS A 2 -25.01 -29.13 28.45
CA LYS A 2 -24.23 -27.85 28.50
C LYS A 2 -22.69 -28.00 28.49
N LYS A 3 -22.15 -29.22 28.72
CA LYS A 3 -20.68 -29.46 28.77
C LYS A 3 -20.04 -29.82 27.44
N LEU A 4 -20.81 -29.98 26.35
CA LEU A 4 -20.30 -30.32 25.02
C LEU A 4 -20.18 -29.10 24.09
N ILE A 5 -20.76 -27.95 24.46
CA ILE A 5 -20.77 -26.74 23.66
C ILE A 5 -19.42 -25.99 23.74
N LEU A 6 -18.75 -26.07 24.90
CA LEU A 6 -17.49 -25.36 25.11
C LEU A 6 -16.32 -25.83 24.21
N PRO A 7 -16.09 -27.17 24.02
CA PRO A 7 -15.05 -27.62 23.09
C PRO A 7 -15.39 -27.41 21.62
N VAL A 8 -16.66 -27.38 21.24
CA VAL A 8 -17.07 -27.08 19.85
C VAL A 8 -16.87 -25.59 19.51
N VAL A 9 -17.09 -24.69 20.45
CA VAL A 9 -16.80 -23.26 20.29
C VAL A 9 -15.28 -23.02 20.24
N PHE A 10 -14.49 -23.77 21.00
CA PHE A 10 -13.02 -23.66 20.97
C PHE A 10 -12.42 -24.20 19.66
N LEU A 11 -13.02 -25.24 19.06
CA LEU A 11 -12.60 -25.81 17.77
C LEU A 11 -12.96 -24.91 16.58
N LEU A 12 -13.95 -24.00 16.71
CA LEU A 12 -14.33 -23.05 15.67
C LEU A 12 -13.45 -21.78 15.64
N VAL A 13 -12.58 -21.59 16.64
CA VAL A 13 -11.67 -20.42 16.73
C VAL A 13 -10.27 -20.71 16.17
N CYS A 14 -9.94 -21.98 15.90
CA CYS A 14 -8.67 -22.34 15.26
C CYS A 14 -8.78 -22.29 13.73
N HIS A 15 -9.18 -21.18 13.15
CA HIS A 15 -8.85 -20.91 11.76
C HIS A 15 -7.37 -20.54 11.69
N ALA A 16 -6.59 -21.36 10.99
CA ALA A 16 -5.21 -21.04 10.65
C ALA A 16 -5.22 -19.69 9.90
N VAL A 17 -4.73 -18.65 10.55
CA VAL A 17 -4.54 -17.32 9.94
C VAL A 17 -3.38 -17.48 8.96
N GLN A 18 -3.69 -17.68 7.70
CA GLN A 18 -2.70 -17.55 6.63
C GLN A 18 -2.49 -16.05 6.41
N ALA A 19 -1.45 -15.50 7.00
CA ALA A 19 -1.08 -14.11 6.86
C ALA A 19 -0.19 -13.93 5.62
N GLN A 20 -0.79 -13.75 4.45
CA GLN A 20 -0.10 -13.16 3.32
C GLN A 20 -0.09 -11.64 3.55
N GLN A 21 1.08 -11.07 3.83
CA GLN A 21 1.22 -9.64 3.99
C GLN A 21 1.48 -9.00 2.62
N GLU A 22 0.52 -8.26 2.10
CA GLU A 22 0.76 -7.30 1.03
C GLU A 22 1.22 -5.96 1.64
N LEU A 23 1.79 -5.08 0.80
CA LEU A 23 2.36 -3.79 1.20
C LEU A 23 1.45 -3.02 2.16
N LEU A 24 1.93 -2.82 3.39
CA LEU A 24 1.27 -2.06 4.42
C LEU A 24 1.93 -0.68 4.54
N VAL A 25 1.34 0.35 3.95
CA VAL A 25 1.84 1.72 3.97
C VAL A 25 0.92 2.59 4.82
N SER A 26 1.49 3.37 5.74
CA SER A 26 0.73 4.26 6.61
C SER A 26 0.43 5.62 5.96
N GLN A 27 1.27 6.07 5.02
CA GLN A 27 1.11 7.30 4.25
C GLN A 27 0.46 7.07 2.87
N TYR A 28 -0.42 6.07 2.73
CA TYR A 28 -1.05 5.70 1.45
C TYR A 28 -1.81 6.85 0.77
N MET A 29 -2.38 7.78 1.55
CA MET A 29 -3.17 8.89 1.03
C MET A 29 -2.31 9.94 0.28
N PHE A 30 -0.99 9.82 0.35
CA PHE A 30 -0.01 10.65 -0.34
C PHE A 30 0.78 9.88 -1.40
N ASN A 31 0.54 8.57 -1.52
CA ASN A 31 1.21 7.69 -2.48
C ASN A 31 0.22 6.66 -3.06
N GLY A 32 -0.79 7.16 -3.79
CA GLY A 32 -1.86 6.32 -4.36
C GLY A 32 -1.41 5.35 -5.44
N LEU A 33 -0.25 5.60 -6.08
CA LEU A 33 0.26 4.80 -7.21
C LEU A 33 0.49 3.33 -6.86
N PHE A 34 0.94 3.04 -5.63
CA PHE A 34 1.18 1.66 -5.19
C PHE A 34 -0.10 0.86 -4.98
N ILE A 35 -1.19 1.55 -4.63
CA ILE A 35 -2.48 0.93 -4.33
C ILE A 35 -3.33 0.82 -5.57
N ASN A 36 -3.33 1.84 -6.45
CA ASN A 36 -4.23 1.92 -7.58
C ASN A 36 -3.52 2.40 -8.86
N PRO A 37 -3.38 1.56 -9.90
CA PRO A 37 -2.75 1.96 -11.16
C PRO A 37 -3.50 3.10 -11.88
N ALA A 38 -4.80 3.27 -11.63
CA ALA A 38 -5.59 4.36 -12.20
C ALA A 38 -5.24 5.74 -11.59
N TYR A 39 -4.43 5.78 -10.53
CA TYR A 39 -3.90 7.00 -9.95
C TYR A 39 -2.82 7.64 -10.83
N SER A 40 -2.09 6.85 -11.65
CA SER A 40 -1.02 7.35 -12.52
C SER A 40 -1.45 8.57 -13.31
N GLY A 41 -0.68 9.68 -13.24
CA GLY A 41 -0.97 10.91 -13.97
C GLY A 41 -2.26 11.63 -13.57
N SER A 42 -2.84 11.34 -12.41
CA SER A 42 -4.03 12.03 -11.91
C SER A 42 -3.76 13.49 -11.54
N HIS A 43 -2.51 13.87 -11.37
CA HIS A 43 -2.05 15.23 -11.09
C HIS A 43 -1.36 15.88 -12.30
N PRO A 44 -1.30 17.24 -12.36
CA PRO A 44 -0.80 17.97 -13.54
C PRO A 44 0.74 18.13 -13.57
N TYR A 45 1.47 17.26 -12.90
CA TYR A 45 2.94 17.26 -12.82
C TYR A 45 3.42 15.81 -12.78
N ALA A 46 4.69 15.60 -13.02
CA ALA A 46 5.32 14.33 -12.68
C ALA A 46 5.81 14.36 -11.23
N GLU A 47 5.67 13.26 -10.52
CA GLU A 47 6.08 13.10 -9.13
C GLU A 47 6.90 11.83 -8.96
N ALA A 48 7.98 11.92 -8.19
CA ALA A 48 8.75 10.77 -7.74
C ALA A 48 8.62 10.67 -6.22
N THR A 49 8.25 9.50 -5.72
CA THR A 49 8.07 9.26 -4.28
C THR A 49 8.86 8.03 -3.86
N GLY A 50 9.73 8.21 -2.87
CA GLY A 50 10.42 7.14 -2.17
C GLY A 50 9.87 6.99 -0.77
N LEU A 51 9.75 5.75 -0.28
CA LEU A 51 9.30 5.44 1.06
C LEU A 51 10.15 4.33 1.65
N TYR A 52 10.50 4.46 2.92
CA TYR A 52 11.15 3.45 3.74
C TYR A 52 10.32 3.19 4.98
N ARG A 53 9.97 1.93 5.21
CA ARG A 53 9.22 1.48 6.38
C ARG A 53 9.99 0.42 7.13
N ALA A 54 10.19 0.63 8.43
CA ALA A 54 10.68 -0.36 9.38
C ALA A 54 9.52 -0.71 10.33
N GLN A 55 8.98 -1.91 10.18
CA GLN A 55 7.83 -2.36 10.95
C GLN A 55 8.31 -3.10 12.20
N TRP A 56 7.61 -2.95 13.33
CA TRP A 56 7.88 -3.62 14.61
C TRP A 56 9.34 -3.56 15.03
N THR A 57 9.90 -2.36 15.06
CA THR A 57 11.31 -2.16 15.38
C THR A 57 11.66 -2.74 16.74
N GLY A 58 12.86 -3.31 16.83
CA GLY A 58 13.34 -4.02 18.04
C GLY A 58 13.13 -5.54 18.00
N LEU A 59 12.39 -6.07 17.03
CA LEU A 59 12.28 -7.52 16.79
C LEU A 59 13.30 -7.95 15.74
N ASP A 60 13.98 -9.05 15.98
CA ASP A 60 14.89 -9.64 15.00
C ASP A 60 14.07 -10.21 13.82
N GLY A 61 14.53 -9.92 12.59
CA GLY A 61 13.83 -10.33 11.37
C GLY A 61 12.56 -9.54 11.07
N ALA A 62 12.28 -8.44 11.79
CA ALA A 62 11.12 -7.59 11.55
C ALA A 62 11.06 -7.06 10.11
N PRO A 63 9.85 -6.85 9.54
CA PRO A 63 9.68 -6.42 8.16
C PRO A 63 10.31 -5.05 7.88
N THR A 64 10.98 -4.96 6.73
CA THR A 64 11.46 -3.69 6.18
C THR A 64 11.04 -3.57 4.73
N THR A 65 10.37 -2.47 4.40
CA THR A 65 9.86 -2.21 3.07
C THR A 65 10.47 -0.94 2.49
N GLN A 66 10.93 -1.01 1.27
CA GLN A 66 11.42 0.12 0.49
C GLN A 66 10.58 0.22 -0.77
N THR A 67 10.03 1.41 -1.04
CA THR A 67 9.31 1.64 -2.29
C THR A 67 9.84 2.88 -3.00
N PHE A 68 9.81 2.82 -4.31
CA PHE A 68 10.08 3.97 -5.16
C PHE A 68 9.06 3.97 -6.30
N GLY A 69 8.37 5.07 -6.48
CA GLY A 69 7.40 5.27 -7.54
C GLY A 69 7.67 6.56 -8.29
N VAL A 70 7.42 6.57 -9.58
CA VAL A 70 7.39 7.78 -10.39
C VAL A 70 6.20 7.70 -11.31
N ASP A 71 5.43 8.78 -11.40
CA ASP A 71 4.32 8.87 -12.34
C ASP A 71 4.07 10.30 -12.80
N GLY A 72 3.32 10.42 -13.88
CA GLY A 72 2.93 11.71 -14.42
C GLY A 72 1.97 11.59 -15.61
N PRO A 73 1.31 12.70 -15.95
CA PRO A 73 0.43 12.76 -17.09
C PRO A 73 1.21 12.80 -18.41
N ILE A 74 0.64 12.15 -19.41
CA ILE A 74 1.04 12.24 -20.81
C ILE A 74 -0.16 12.64 -21.68
N SER A 75 0.10 13.03 -22.92
CA SER A 75 -0.96 13.29 -23.92
C SER A 75 -2.06 14.23 -23.42
N ASN A 76 -1.70 15.43 -23.00
CA ASN A 76 -2.64 16.47 -22.51
C ASN A 76 -3.51 16.02 -21.31
N GLU A 77 -2.94 15.25 -20.40
CA GLU A 77 -3.61 14.72 -19.19
C GLU A 77 -4.74 13.72 -19.51
N THR A 78 -4.81 13.17 -20.71
CA THR A 78 -5.76 12.09 -21.04
C THR A 78 -5.22 10.72 -20.70
N MET A 79 -3.92 10.60 -20.50
CA MET A 79 -3.25 9.36 -20.11
C MET A 79 -2.24 9.64 -19.01
N GLY A 80 -1.96 8.64 -18.19
CA GLY A 80 -0.91 8.64 -17.21
C GLY A 80 0.02 7.44 -17.39
N LEU A 81 1.29 7.64 -17.08
CA LEU A 81 2.28 6.57 -16.96
C LEU A 81 2.90 6.60 -15.58
N GLY A 82 3.24 5.44 -15.07
CA GLY A 82 3.97 5.30 -13.82
C GLY A 82 4.84 4.05 -13.80
N LEU A 83 5.89 4.11 -13.00
CA LEU A 83 6.73 2.97 -12.67
C LEU A 83 6.78 2.84 -11.15
N THR A 84 6.68 1.63 -10.64
CA THR A 84 6.83 1.35 -9.21
C THR A 84 7.86 0.25 -9.01
N PHE A 85 8.67 0.44 -7.99
CA PHE A 85 9.62 -0.51 -7.47
C PHE A 85 9.34 -0.73 -6.00
N MET A 86 9.34 -1.97 -5.55
CA MET A 86 9.22 -2.36 -4.16
C MET A 86 10.26 -3.42 -3.83
N ASN A 87 10.89 -3.30 -2.66
CA ASN A 87 11.69 -4.34 -2.05
C ASN A 87 11.22 -4.52 -0.61
N ASP A 88 10.71 -5.69 -0.32
CA ASP A 88 10.24 -6.09 1.00
C ASP A 88 11.11 -7.22 1.54
N ARG A 89 11.43 -7.16 2.83
CA ARG A 89 12.22 -8.16 3.52
C ARG A 89 11.57 -8.50 4.85
N ILE A 90 11.35 -9.78 5.09
CA ILE A 90 10.81 -10.32 6.34
C ILE A 90 11.66 -11.54 6.74
N GLY A 91 12.45 -11.42 7.82
CA GLY A 91 13.39 -12.46 8.22
C GLY A 91 14.36 -12.79 7.09
N ASP A 92 14.37 -14.06 6.71
CA ASP A 92 15.22 -14.61 5.64
C ASP A 92 14.56 -14.58 4.26
N THR A 93 13.35 -14.02 4.16
CA THR A 93 12.64 -13.87 2.90
C THR A 93 12.79 -12.47 2.34
N ARG A 94 12.87 -12.36 1.03
CA ARG A 94 12.93 -11.12 0.28
C ARG A 94 12.04 -11.19 -0.94
N GLN A 95 11.28 -10.14 -1.16
CA GLN A 95 10.45 -9.96 -2.34
C GLN A 95 10.80 -8.64 -3.02
N THR A 96 11.07 -8.67 -4.30
CA THR A 96 11.31 -7.48 -5.11
C THR A 96 10.27 -7.41 -6.22
N GLU A 97 9.61 -6.28 -6.36
CA GLU A 97 8.56 -6.08 -7.37
C GLU A 97 8.85 -4.87 -8.24
N VAL A 98 8.56 -4.99 -9.53
CA VAL A 98 8.63 -3.90 -10.49
C VAL A 98 7.37 -3.91 -11.34
N PHE A 99 6.68 -2.76 -11.42
CA PHE A 99 5.50 -2.62 -12.25
C PHE A 99 5.56 -1.36 -13.11
N ALA A 100 5.08 -1.49 -14.34
CA ALA A 100 4.66 -0.39 -15.18
C ALA A 100 3.15 -0.18 -15.02
N ASN A 101 2.74 1.07 -14.81
CA ASN A 101 1.35 1.48 -14.65
C ASN A 101 0.96 2.36 -15.84
N TRP A 102 -0.19 2.12 -16.40
CA TRP A 102 -0.79 2.95 -17.45
C TRP A 102 -2.25 3.25 -17.08
N SER A 103 -2.67 4.50 -17.28
CA SER A 103 -4.03 4.94 -17.02
C SER A 103 -4.61 5.76 -18.16
N PHE A 104 -5.92 5.72 -18.29
CA PHE A 104 -6.69 6.52 -19.22
C PHE A 104 -7.73 7.33 -18.45
N HIS A 105 -7.76 8.67 -18.68
CA HIS A 105 -8.58 9.63 -17.96
C HIS A 105 -9.73 10.14 -18.85
N LEU A 106 -10.94 9.93 -18.39
CA LEU A 106 -12.16 10.45 -18.98
C LEU A 106 -12.62 11.72 -18.25
N TRP A 107 -12.92 12.74 -19.00
CA TRP A 107 -13.57 13.94 -18.50
C TRP A 107 -15.07 13.70 -18.42
N LEU A 108 -15.67 13.81 -17.23
CA LEU A 108 -17.09 13.54 -17.03
C LEU A 108 -17.97 14.79 -17.20
N ASP A 109 -17.37 15.96 -17.19
CA ASP A 109 -18.05 17.23 -17.37
C ASP A 109 -17.30 18.17 -18.33
N GLU A 110 -18.03 19.07 -18.98
CA GLU A 110 -17.47 20.05 -19.93
C GLU A 110 -16.46 21.00 -19.27
N ASN A 111 -16.56 21.23 -17.98
CA ASN A 111 -15.63 22.08 -17.22
C ASN A 111 -14.37 21.33 -16.77
N GLY A 112 -14.25 20.03 -17.04
CA GLY A 112 -13.11 19.21 -16.70
C GLY A 112 -12.82 19.11 -15.20
N LYS A 113 -13.86 19.25 -14.37
CA LYS A 113 -13.73 19.20 -12.90
C LYS A 113 -13.68 17.78 -12.39
N ASN A 114 -14.56 16.92 -12.89
CA ASN A 114 -14.66 15.52 -12.49
C ASN A 114 -14.02 14.63 -13.54
N ARG A 115 -13.19 13.70 -13.10
CA ARG A 115 -12.46 12.77 -13.96
C ARG A 115 -12.65 11.34 -13.46
N LEU A 116 -12.84 10.42 -14.40
CA LEU A 116 -12.82 8.99 -14.15
C LEU A 116 -11.60 8.41 -14.86
N SER A 117 -10.72 7.80 -14.11
CA SER A 117 -9.55 7.11 -14.64
C SER A 117 -9.71 5.60 -14.52
N PHE A 118 -9.31 4.88 -15.55
CA PHE A 118 -9.10 3.45 -15.52
C PHE A 118 -7.62 3.17 -15.69
N GLY A 119 -7.09 2.27 -14.88
CA GLY A 119 -5.68 1.93 -14.91
C GLY A 119 -5.44 0.44 -14.95
N ILE A 120 -4.35 0.08 -15.60
CA ILE A 120 -3.79 -1.27 -15.58
C ILE A 120 -2.33 -1.20 -15.15
N ARG A 121 -1.87 -2.24 -14.49
CA ARG A 121 -0.44 -2.43 -14.23
C ARG A 121 -0.01 -3.81 -14.66
N ALA A 122 1.23 -3.90 -15.13
CA ALA A 122 1.89 -5.16 -15.45
C ALA A 122 3.34 -5.10 -14.97
N GLY A 123 3.84 -6.22 -14.50
CA GLY A 123 5.18 -6.31 -13.97
C GLY A 123 5.50 -7.71 -13.48
N PHE A 124 6.43 -7.78 -12.58
CA PHE A 124 6.88 -9.04 -12.00
C PHE A 124 7.29 -8.88 -10.55
N SER A 125 7.26 -10.00 -9.83
CA SER A 125 7.82 -10.18 -8.51
C SER A 125 8.92 -11.22 -8.58
N ASP A 126 10.06 -10.93 -7.97
CA ASP A 126 11.14 -11.88 -7.70
C ASP A 126 11.13 -12.20 -6.20
N TYR A 127 11.00 -13.48 -5.88
CA TYR A 127 10.94 -13.97 -4.52
C TYR A 127 12.14 -14.84 -4.20
N SER A 128 12.77 -14.62 -3.07
CA SER A 128 13.86 -15.43 -2.55
C SER A 128 13.71 -15.71 -1.06
N ALA A 129 14.07 -16.93 -0.62
CA ALA A 129 14.07 -17.31 0.79
C ALA A 129 15.27 -18.18 1.11
N ASN A 130 16.09 -17.78 2.10
CA ASN A 130 17.24 -18.52 2.59
C ASN A 130 16.82 -19.46 3.72
N LEU A 131 16.06 -20.49 3.41
CA LEU A 131 15.46 -21.40 4.38
C LEU A 131 16.51 -22.28 5.08
N SER A 132 17.62 -22.60 4.41
CA SER A 132 18.68 -23.47 4.96
C SER A 132 19.46 -22.85 6.15
N GLU A 133 19.43 -21.51 6.29
CA GLU A 133 20.07 -20.77 7.37
C GLU A 133 19.10 -20.45 8.52
N THR A 134 17.81 -20.70 8.33
CA THR A 134 16.77 -20.44 9.31
C THR A 134 16.88 -21.42 10.49
N PHE A 135 16.74 -20.92 11.71
CA PHE A 135 16.70 -21.77 12.89
C PHE A 135 15.45 -22.65 12.88
N VAL A 136 15.63 -23.97 12.84
CA VAL A 136 14.53 -24.97 12.81
C VAL A 136 14.54 -25.75 14.11
N PHE A 137 13.35 -25.94 14.69
CA PHE A 137 13.19 -26.78 15.89
C PHE A 137 13.39 -28.28 15.61
N GLU A 138 13.10 -28.74 14.39
CA GLU A 138 13.31 -30.12 13.93
C GLU A 138 14.39 -30.13 12.84
N PRO A 139 15.64 -30.51 13.18
CA PRO A 139 16.71 -30.64 12.19
C PRO A 139 16.37 -31.72 11.16
N GLY A 140 16.43 -31.35 9.87
CA GLY A 140 16.17 -32.26 8.75
C GLY A 140 14.74 -32.20 8.19
N ASP A 141 13.93 -31.21 8.55
CA ASP A 141 12.66 -30.93 7.89
C ASP A 141 12.94 -30.59 6.39
N PRO A 142 12.37 -31.37 5.44
CA PRO A 142 12.60 -31.17 4.02
C PRO A 142 12.24 -29.77 3.50
N VAL A 143 11.30 -29.07 4.13
CA VAL A 143 10.87 -27.72 3.75
C VAL A 143 12.00 -26.69 3.91
N PHE A 144 12.89 -26.90 4.90
CA PHE A 144 14.00 -25.99 5.19
C PHE A 144 15.34 -26.47 4.59
N MET A 145 15.36 -27.56 3.82
CA MET A 145 16.57 -28.08 3.22
C MET A 145 16.96 -27.37 1.91
N GLU A 146 16.00 -26.75 1.23
CA GLU A 146 16.22 -26.09 -0.06
C GLU A 146 15.88 -24.60 0.02
N ASN A 147 16.80 -23.76 -0.45
CA ASN A 147 16.56 -22.34 -0.59
C ASN A 147 15.69 -22.07 -1.82
N VAL A 148 14.70 -21.18 -1.67
CA VAL A 148 13.98 -20.66 -2.82
C VAL A 148 14.79 -19.50 -3.39
N SER A 149 15.26 -19.62 -4.63
CA SER A 149 16.03 -18.59 -5.28
C SER A 149 15.36 -18.17 -6.59
N ASN A 150 15.18 -16.86 -6.75
CA ASN A 150 14.79 -16.22 -8.02
C ASN A 150 13.49 -16.77 -8.64
N ALA A 151 12.46 -16.89 -7.83
CA ALA A 151 11.14 -17.22 -8.35
C ALA A 151 10.53 -15.97 -9.01
N PHE A 152 10.62 -15.92 -10.33
CA PHE A 152 10.09 -14.86 -11.16
C PHE A 152 8.60 -15.08 -11.43
N VAL A 153 7.75 -14.20 -10.90
CA VAL A 153 6.30 -14.30 -11.02
C VAL A 153 5.74 -13.07 -11.76
N PRO A 154 5.27 -13.21 -13.01
CA PRO A 154 4.59 -12.13 -13.70
C PRO A 154 3.25 -11.82 -13.02
N LYS A 155 2.96 -10.53 -12.87
CA LYS A 155 1.75 -10.02 -12.20
C LYS A 155 1.07 -8.96 -13.06
N VAL A 156 -0.26 -8.95 -13.04
CA VAL A 156 -1.09 -7.91 -13.65
C VAL A 156 -2.16 -7.45 -12.69
N GLY A 157 -2.52 -6.18 -12.77
CA GLY A 157 -3.56 -5.59 -11.93
C GLY A 157 -4.33 -4.50 -12.65
N ALA A 158 -5.44 -4.07 -12.05
CA ALA A 158 -6.28 -3.03 -12.59
C ALA A 158 -6.93 -2.18 -11.49
N GLY A 159 -7.43 -1.02 -11.87
CA GLY A 159 -8.18 -0.15 -10.99
C GLY A 159 -8.99 0.90 -11.71
N ALA A 160 -9.85 1.55 -10.95
CA ALA A 160 -10.61 2.72 -11.34
C ALA A 160 -10.44 3.81 -10.28
N TYR A 161 -10.41 5.06 -10.72
CA TYR A 161 -10.21 6.21 -9.85
C TYR A 161 -11.07 7.37 -10.31
N LEU A 162 -12.07 7.72 -9.52
CA LEU A 162 -12.97 8.84 -9.75
C LEU A 162 -12.54 9.98 -8.85
N TYR A 163 -12.23 11.14 -9.42
CA TYR A 163 -11.63 12.22 -8.65
C TYR A 163 -11.92 13.62 -9.22
N ASN A 164 -11.79 14.58 -8.33
CA ASN A 164 -11.72 15.99 -8.70
C ASN A 164 -10.71 16.71 -7.78
N LYS A 165 -10.76 18.02 -7.74
CA LYS A 165 -9.86 18.84 -6.90
C LYS A 165 -10.04 18.58 -5.39
N TYR A 166 -11.22 18.16 -4.94
CA TYR A 166 -11.58 18.12 -3.52
C TYR A 166 -11.86 16.73 -2.99
N TRP A 167 -12.20 15.76 -3.84
CA TRP A 167 -12.51 14.42 -3.38
C TRP A 167 -12.07 13.36 -4.40
N TYR A 168 -11.90 12.18 -3.90
CA TYR A 168 -11.64 11.00 -4.73
C TYR A 168 -12.29 9.74 -4.16
N VAL A 169 -12.55 8.79 -5.04
CA VAL A 169 -12.92 7.42 -4.73
C VAL A 169 -12.14 6.50 -5.67
N GLY A 170 -11.43 5.54 -5.13
CA GLY A 170 -10.64 4.57 -5.87
C GLY A 170 -11.04 3.15 -5.53
N LEU A 171 -11.15 2.30 -6.54
CA LEU A 171 -11.31 0.85 -6.41
C LEU A 171 -10.21 0.18 -7.22
N SER A 172 -9.49 -0.76 -6.63
CA SER A 172 -8.40 -1.44 -7.33
C SER A 172 -8.18 -2.86 -6.82
N VAL A 173 -7.66 -3.66 -7.72
CA VAL A 173 -7.05 -4.96 -7.43
C VAL A 173 -5.65 -4.90 -8.04
N PRO A 174 -4.63 -4.47 -7.25
CA PRO A 174 -3.29 -4.27 -7.76
C PRO A 174 -2.65 -5.51 -8.34
N THR A 175 -3.04 -6.69 -7.87
CA THR A 175 -2.66 -7.95 -8.48
C THR A 175 -3.92 -8.81 -8.63
N ILE A 176 -4.39 -8.99 -9.86
CA ILE A 176 -5.54 -9.85 -10.22
C ILE A 176 -5.03 -11.24 -10.57
N PHE A 177 -3.88 -11.30 -11.23
CA PHE A 177 -3.25 -12.52 -11.69
C PHE A 177 -1.77 -12.49 -11.37
N ALA A 178 -1.29 -13.60 -10.81
CA ALA A 178 0.11 -13.90 -10.63
C ALA A 178 0.37 -15.27 -11.26
N GLY A 179 1.27 -15.30 -12.27
CA GLY A 179 1.54 -16.54 -13.01
C GLY A 179 2.82 -17.17 -12.50
N ASP A 180 2.72 -18.22 -11.72
CA ASP A 180 3.67 -19.32 -11.72
C ASP A 180 3.12 -20.55 -10.97
N ASP A 181 3.23 -21.73 -11.63
CA ASP A 181 2.97 -23.04 -11.00
C ASP A 181 4.21 -23.58 -10.24
N GLN A 182 5.36 -22.90 -10.29
CA GLN A 182 6.64 -23.41 -9.78
C GLN A 182 6.99 -22.91 -8.37
N VAL A 183 6.40 -21.82 -7.91
CA VAL A 183 6.57 -21.35 -6.53
C VAL A 183 5.55 -22.05 -5.63
N ARG A 184 5.66 -23.35 -5.52
CA ARG A 184 4.87 -24.14 -4.58
C ARG A 184 5.70 -24.31 -3.30
N PHE A 185 5.34 -23.61 -2.25
CA PHE A 185 5.70 -24.07 -0.93
C PHE A 185 4.90 -25.34 -0.68
N ASN A 186 5.56 -26.47 -0.81
CA ASN A 186 4.95 -27.80 -0.61
C ASN A 186 4.79 -28.07 0.89
N ILE A 187 3.98 -27.26 1.57
CA ILE A 187 3.51 -27.52 2.91
C ILE A 187 2.18 -28.26 2.78
N ASN A 188 2.30 -29.58 2.60
CA ASN A 188 1.18 -30.53 2.68
C ASN A 188 -0.07 -30.13 1.90
N ASP A 189 -0.06 -30.23 0.58
CA ASP A 189 -1.24 -30.31 -0.31
C ASP A 189 -2.51 -29.52 0.09
N VAL A 190 -2.39 -28.44 0.82
CA VAL A 190 -3.51 -27.62 1.23
C VAL A 190 -3.60 -26.39 0.34
N GLY A 191 -4.30 -26.56 -0.78
CA GLY A 191 -4.88 -25.47 -1.56
C GLY A 191 -3.92 -24.65 -2.44
N ASP A 192 -4.00 -24.91 -3.67
CA ASP A 192 -3.34 -24.43 -4.89
C ASP A 192 -3.18 -22.91 -5.11
N ARG A 193 -3.16 -22.04 -4.10
CA ARG A 193 -3.06 -20.60 -4.36
C ARG A 193 -1.91 -19.96 -3.59
N TYR A 194 -0.81 -19.76 -4.29
CA TYR A 194 0.31 -18.92 -3.85
C TYR A 194 -0.09 -17.44 -3.68
N PHE A 195 -1.17 -17.02 -4.34
CA PHE A 195 -1.56 -15.63 -4.41
C PHE A 195 -3.08 -15.47 -4.30
N GLU A 196 -3.52 -14.59 -3.40
CA GLU A 196 -4.92 -14.16 -3.31
C GLU A 196 -5.03 -12.66 -3.65
N PRO A 197 -5.97 -12.28 -4.54
CA PRO A 197 -6.12 -10.89 -4.96
C PRO A 197 -6.63 -10.02 -3.79
N HIS A 198 -5.87 -9.00 -3.43
CA HIS A 198 -6.32 -7.97 -2.52
C HIS A 198 -7.15 -6.93 -3.25
N THR A 199 -8.31 -6.60 -2.72
CA THR A 199 -9.16 -5.52 -3.23
C THR A 199 -9.05 -4.32 -2.30
N TYR A 200 -8.79 -3.15 -2.89
CA TYR A 200 -8.68 -1.89 -2.17
C TYR A 200 -9.80 -0.94 -2.58
N LEU A 201 -10.45 -0.37 -1.58
CA LEU A 201 -11.38 0.74 -1.74
C LEU A 201 -10.83 1.92 -0.96
N THR A 202 -10.59 3.04 -1.64
CA THR A 202 -10.10 4.28 -1.04
C THR A 202 -11.07 5.40 -1.29
N ALA A 203 -11.22 6.30 -0.33
CA ALA A 203 -11.86 7.58 -0.57
C ALA A 203 -11.29 8.66 0.34
N GLY A 204 -11.40 9.91 -0.10
CA GLY A 204 -11.00 11.05 0.68
C GLY A 204 -11.68 12.33 0.20
N TYR A 205 -11.74 13.29 1.10
CA TYR A 205 -12.32 14.60 0.86
C TYR A 205 -11.43 15.67 1.46
N VAL A 206 -11.28 16.80 0.77
CA VAL A 206 -10.57 17.98 1.29
C VAL A 206 -11.55 19.09 1.57
N TRP A 207 -11.67 19.44 2.83
CA TRP A 207 -12.49 20.54 3.31
C TRP A 207 -11.61 21.74 3.66
N ASN A 208 -11.66 22.78 2.82
CA ASN A 208 -10.99 24.05 3.11
C ASN A 208 -11.78 24.80 4.19
N ILE A 209 -11.26 24.81 5.40
CA ILE A 209 -11.89 25.51 6.55
C ILE A 209 -11.73 27.02 6.36
N ASN A 210 -10.51 27.45 6.00
CA ASN A 210 -10.13 28.83 5.68
C ASN A 210 -8.89 28.82 4.76
N PRO A 211 -8.36 29.97 4.31
CA PRO A 211 -7.17 30.01 3.43
C PRO A 211 -5.92 29.31 4.00
N ASP A 212 -5.80 29.23 5.32
CA ASP A 212 -4.63 28.67 6.01
C ASP A 212 -4.84 27.23 6.48
N LEU A 213 -6.08 26.73 6.50
CA LEU A 213 -6.42 25.44 7.09
C LEU A 213 -7.30 24.60 6.15
N ALA A 214 -6.86 23.38 5.85
CA ALA A 214 -7.67 22.38 5.16
C ALA A 214 -7.65 21.05 5.91
N LEU A 215 -8.81 20.42 6.06
CA LEU A 215 -8.98 19.10 6.66
C LEU A 215 -9.16 18.05 5.57
N LYS A 216 -8.43 16.95 5.67
CA LYS A 216 -8.50 15.83 4.72
C LYS A 216 -8.83 14.52 5.46
N PRO A 217 -10.12 14.24 5.73
CA PRO A 217 -10.54 12.89 6.08
C PRO A 217 -10.38 11.95 4.89
N SER A 218 -9.95 10.72 5.15
CA SER A 218 -9.84 9.67 4.15
C SER A 218 -9.94 8.29 4.80
N PHE A 219 -10.23 7.28 3.98
CA PHE A 219 -10.19 5.89 4.41
C PHE A 219 -9.62 4.99 3.33
N LEU A 220 -9.10 3.87 3.76
CA LEU A 220 -8.68 2.75 2.94
C LEU A 220 -9.30 1.49 3.53
N ILE A 221 -10.01 0.73 2.70
CA ILE A 221 -10.50 -0.60 3.05
C ILE A 221 -9.71 -1.60 2.23
N ARG A 222 -9.19 -2.62 2.90
CA ARG A 222 -8.51 -3.78 2.32
C ARG A 222 -9.37 -5.00 2.53
N TYR A 223 -9.70 -5.66 1.44
CA TYR A 223 -10.44 -6.92 1.45
C TYR A 223 -9.60 -8.02 0.82
N LEU A 224 -9.44 -9.07 1.55
CA LEU A 224 -8.86 -10.33 1.13
C LEU A 224 -9.84 -11.44 1.49
N ASN A 225 -10.00 -12.43 0.63
CA ASN A 225 -10.89 -13.54 0.90
C ASN A 225 -10.44 -14.27 2.18
N ASP A 226 -11.41 -14.81 2.92
CA ASP A 226 -11.19 -15.59 4.15
C ASP A 226 -10.39 -14.87 5.27
N THR A 227 -10.20 -13.53 5.16
CA THR A 227 -9.58 -12.73 6.21
C THR A 227 -10.51 -11.64 6.75
N PRO A 228 -10.32 -11.19 8.00
CA PRO A 228 -11.07 -10.06 8.52
C PRO A 228 -10.83 -8.79 7.70
N LEU A 229 -11.89 -8.05 7.42
CA LEU A 229 -11.81 -6.77 6.73
C LEU A 229 -10.90 -5.80 7.50
N GLN A 230 -9.89 -5.26 6.86
CA GLN A 230 -9.02 -4.24 7.44
C GLN A 230 -9.38 -2.86 6.89
N ALA A 231 -9.53 -1.89 7.79
CA ALA A 231 -9.84 -0.51 7.44
C ALA A 231 -8.88 0.45 8.14
N ASP A 232 -8.36 1.42 7.38
CA ASP A 232 -7.60 2.56 7.88
C ASP A 232 -8.50 3.81 7.78
N ILE A 233 -8.74 4.47 8.90
CA ILE A 233 -9.50 5.73 8.95
C ILE A 233 -8.53 6.85 9.31
N ASN A 234 -8.41 7.83 8.43
CA ASN A 234 -7.46 8.92 8.52
C ASN A 234 -8.12 10.27 8.66
N CYS A 235 -7.47 11.17 9.39
CA CYS A 235 -7.79 12.59 9.41
C CYS A 235 -6.50 13.41 9.43
N ASN A 236 -6.26 14.18 8.38
CA ASN A 236 -5.08 15.02 8.24
C ASN A 236 -5.49 16.50 8.17
N LEU A 237 -4.76 17.38 8.86
CA LEU A 237 -4.92 18.83 8.85
C LEU A 237 -3.73 19.46 8.13
N LEU A 238 -3.99 20.18 7.04
CA LEU A 238 -3.01 21.02 6.35
C LEU A 238 -3.01 22.42 6.95
N ILE A 239 -1.84 22.90 7.35
CA ILE A 239 -1.64 24.22 7.95
C ILE A 239 -0.76 25.06 7.01
N ARG A 240 -1.28 26.22 6.55
CA ARG A 240 -0.59 27.19 5.68
C ARG A 240 0.05 26.58 4.44
N ASN A 241 -0.57 25.54 3.87
CA ASN A 241 -0.04 24.77 2.74
C ASN A 241 1.36 24.18 2.96
N THR A 242 1.84 24.14 4.19
CA THR A 242 3.21 23.79 4.57
C THR A 242 3.26 22.51 5.40
N PHE A 243 2.46 22.41 6.46
CA PHE A 243 2.49 21.28 7.37
C PHE A 243 1.22 20.45 7.27
N TRP A 244 1.39 19.13 7.15
CA TRP A 244 0.34 18.16 7.40
C TRP A 244 0.56 17.54 8.77
N ILE A 245 -0.44 17.53 9.60
CA ILE A 245 -0.47 16.80 10.86
C ILE A 245 -1.70 15.91 10.84
N GLY A 246 -1.52 14.63 11.09
CA GLY A 246 -2.60 13.67 10.99
C GLY A 246 -2.55 12.55 12.00
N ALA A 247 -3.68 11.90 12.13
CA ALA A 247 -3.81 10.65 12.84
C ALA A 247 -4.63 9.66 12.03
N SER A 248 -4.30 8.37 12.17
CA SER A 248 -5.01 7.28 11.56
C SER A 248 -5.27 6.18 12.59
N TYR A 249 -6.38 5.48 12.42
CA TYR A 249 -6.67 4.24 13.12
C TYR A 249 -6.78 3.11 12.11
N ARG A 250 -5.96 2.08 12.28
CA ARG A 250 -5.99 0.83 11.52
C ARG A 250 -6.63 -0.24 12.37
N THR A 251 -7.74 -0.78 11.87
CA THR A 251 -8.49 -1.81 12.59
C THR A 251 -7.63 -3.04 12.86
N GLY A 252 -7.57 -3.44 14.14
CA GLY A 252 -6.86 -4.65 14.55
C GLY A 252 -5.34 -4.60 14.45
N ASP A 253 -4.73 -3.40 14.29
CA ASP A 253 -3.27 -3.27 14.13
C ASP A 253 -2.70 -2.09 14.92
N ALA A 254 -3.00 -0.83 14.57
CA ALA A 254 -2.27 0.31 15.11
C ALA A 254 -3.08 1.61 15.18
N ILE A 255 -2.62 2.53 16.03
CA ILE A 255 -2.91 3.96 15.95
C ILE A 255 -1.67 4.62 15.34
N ILE A 256 -1.86 5.50 14.37
CA ILE A 256 -0.79 6.08 13.56
C ILE A 256 -0.77 7.58 13.74
N ALA A 257 0.38 8.15 14.03
CA ALA A 257 0.63 9.59 13.98
C ALA A 257 1.36 9.92 12.67
N LEU A 258 0.94 10.98 11.99
CA LEU A 258 1.49 11.43 10.71
C LEU A 258 1.94 12.88 10.78
N LEU A 259 3.09 13.15 10.22
CA LEU A 259 3.63 14.49 10.04
C LEU A 259 4.27 14.61 8.67
N GLU A 260 3.88 15.64 7.90
CA GLU A 260 4.54 15.96 6.63
C GLU A 260 4.89 17.44 6.55
N TYR A 261 5.94 17.72 5.84
CA TYR A 261 6.45 19.06 5.61
C TYR A 261 6.68 19.30 4.13
N ASN A 262 5.97 20.29 3.57
CA ASN A 262 6.18 20.77 2.21
C ASN A 262 7.29 21.82 2.20
N ILE A 263 8.40 21.52 1.56
CA ILE A 263 9.54 22.44 1.36
C ILE A 263 9.36 23.12 0.02
N GLY A 264 8.91 24.37 0.06
CA GLY A 264 8.50 25.07 -1.15
C GLY A 264 7.29 24.43 -1.81
N ASN A 265 7.31 24.33 -3.14
CA ASN A 265 6.19 23.78 -3.90
C ASN A 265 6.43 22.36 -4.43
N ASP A 266 7.66 21.88 -4.36
CA ASP A 266 8.09 20.71 -5.14
C ASP A 266 8.55 19.56 -4.25
N LEU A 267 9.13 19.83 -3.08
CA LEU A 267 9.65 18.78 -2.20
C LEU A 267 8.72 18.57 -1.00
N ARG A 268 8.44 17.31 -0.66
CA ARG A 268 7.68 16.88 0.52
C ARG A 268 8.47 15.84 1.27
N ILE A 269 8.52 15.99 2.59
CA ILE A 269 9.08 15.00 3.51
C ILE A 269 7.97 14.56 4.44
N GLY A 270 7.80 13.26 4.62
CA GLY A 270 6.79 12.67 5.48
C GLY A 270 7.41 11.72 6.50
N TYR A 271 6.78 11.65 7.66
CA TYR A 271 7.08 10.69 8.70
C TYR A 271 5.79 10.19 9.32
N ALA A 272 5.69 8.87 9.49
CA ALA A 272 4.62 8.25 10.26
C ALA A 272 5.19 7.32 11.32
N TYR A 273 4.50 7.27 12.45
CA TYR A 273 4.78 6.35 13.55
C TYR A 273 3.53 5.56 13.88
N ASP A 274 3.63 4.24 13.83
CA ASP A 274 2.54 3.33 14.16
C ASP A 274 2.72 2.80 15.59
N PHE A 275 1.81 3.19 16.47
CA PHE A 275 1.65 2.62 17.80
C PHE A 275 0.90 1.29 17.68
N THR A 276 1.62 0.18 17.72
CA THR A 276 1.04 -1.15 17.60
C THR A 276 0.10 -1.44 18.78
N THR A 277 -1.15 -1.84 18.51
CA THR A 277 -2.18 -2.11 19.51
C THR A 277 -2.42 -3.59 19.76
N THR A 278 -1.75 -4.45 19.00
CA THR A 278 -1.81 -5.92 19.14
C THR A 278 -0.74 -6.43 20.10
N ALA A 279 -0.79 -7.71 20.48
CA ALA A 279 0.16 -8.32 21.41
C ALA A 279 1.64 -8.20 20.99
N ILE A 280 1.93 -8.05 19.68
CA ILE A 280 3.29 -7.82 19.20
C ILE A 280 3.84 -6.45 19.65
N GLY A 281 2.97 -5.51 20.02
CA GLY A 281 3.35 -4.23 20.59
C GLY A 281 4.09 -4.34 21.93
N ASP A 282 3.88 -5.40 22.68
CA ASP A 282 4.58 -5.64 23.96
C ASP A 282 6.07 -5.99 23.75
N TYR A 283 6.44 -6.39 22.53
CA TYR A 283 7.78 -6.84 22.16
C TYR A 283 8.45 -5.93 21.15
N SER A 284 7.76 -4.94 20.61
CA SER A 284 8.25 -4.03 19.58
C SER A 284 8.19 -2.58 20.02
N ASN A 285 9.03 -1.75 19.43
CA ASN A 285 9.04 -0.30 19.63
C ASN A 285 8.15 0.43 18.57
N GLY A 286 7.11 -0.24 18.07
CA GLY A 286 6.25 0.30 17.02
C GLY A 286 6.89 0.26 15.63
N SER A 287 6.29 0.98 14.66
CA SER A 287 6.78 1.01 13.28
C SER A 287 7.03 2.44 12.83
N HIS A 288 8.10 2.62 12.06
CA HIS A 288 8.51 3.92 11.52
C HIS A 288 8.41 3.91 10.01
N GLU A 289 7.89 5.00 9.44
CA GLU A 289 7.78 5.18 8.00
C GLU A 289 8.26 6.57 7.60
N PHE A 290 9.21 6.64 6.66
CA PHE A 290 9.76 7.87 6.11
C PHE A 290 9.38 7.96 4.64
N MET A 291 8.94 9.14 4.21
CA MET A 291 8.58 9.42 2.82
C MET A 291 9.31 10.66 2.32
N LEU A 292 9.77 10.60 1.09
CA LEU A 292 10.31 11.72 0.34
C LEU A 292 9.64 11.75 -1.01
N SER A 293 9.04 12.90 -1.37
CA SER A 293 8.38 13.09 -2.66
C SER A 293 8.87 14.37 -3.33
N TYR A 294 9.13 14.29 -4.63
CA TYR A 294 9.57 15.42 -5.43
C TYR A 294 8.75 15.56 -6.71
N LYS A 295 8.19 16.76 -6.90
CA LYS A 295 7.38 17.14 -8.06
C LYS A 295 8.25 17.83 -9.09
N PHE A 296 8.18 17.36 -10.33
CA PHE A 296 8.93 17.91 -11.47
C PHE A 296 8.05 18.00 -12.72
N ALA A 297 8.60 18.52 -13.82
CA ALA A 297 7.88 18.73 -15.08
C ALA A 297 6.51 19.42 -14.89
N ARG A 298 6.49 20.44 -14.03
CA ARG A 298 5.30 21.19 -13.68
C ARG A 298 5.03 22.26 -14.76
N ASP A 299 3.82 22.24 -15.34
CA ASP A 299 3.37 23.33 -16.20
C ASP A 299 2.85 24.49 -15.34
N PRO A 300 3.55 25.65 -15.27
CA PRO A 300 3.17 26.76 -14.40
C PRO A 300 1.80 27.39 -14.77
N ILE A 301 1.33 27.18 -15.99
CA ILE A 301 0.04 27.72 -16.46
C ILE A 301 -1.13 26.86 -15.93
N LYS A 302 -0.94 25.55 -15.83
CA LYS A 302 -1.97 24.57 -15.39
C LYS A 302 -2.04 24.42 -13.88
N THR A 303 -1.01 24.81 -13.14
CA THR A 303 -0.89 24.58 -11.69
C THR A 303 -1.40 25.70 -10.80
N LYS A 304 -2.27 26.59 -11.30
CA LYS A 304 -2.86 27.70 -10.52
C LYS A 304 -3.72 27.27 -9.32
N SER A 305 -3.98 25.99 -9.16
CA SER A 305 -4.76 25.47 -8.04
C SER A 305 -4.07 24.24 -7.47
N PRO A 306 -3.71 24.22 -6.17
CA PRO A 306 -3.12 23.05 -5.57
C PRO A 306 -4.12 21.88 -5.62
N ARG A 307 -3.67 20.74 -6.10
CA ARG A 307 -4.37 19.46 -5.87
C ARG A 307 -3.81 18.87 -4.58
N TYR A 308 -4.69 18.39 -3.73
CA TYR A 308 -4.34 17.95 -2.39
C TYR A 308 -4.08 16.43 -2.31
N PHE A 309 -4.12 15.72 -3.44
CA PHE A 309 -3.91 14.27 -3.55
C PHE A 309 -3.48 13.89 -4.97
#